data_1c83fcef0b51825ecfb25db5100c6fc8
#
_entry.id   1c83fcef0b51825ecfb25db5100c6fc8
#
_cell.length_a   1.000
_cell.length_b   1.000
_cell.length_c   1.000
_cell.angle_alpha   90.00
_cell.angle_beta   90.00
_cell.angle_gamma   90.00
#
_symmetry.space_group_name_H-M   'P 1'
#
loop_
_entity.id
_entity.type
_entity.pdbx_description
1 polymer ?
#
loop_
_entity_poly.entity_id
_entity_poly.type
_entity_poly.pdbx_seq_one_letter_code
_entity_poly.pdbx_strand_id
1 'polypeptide(L)'
;MTTTRSSSRPAAAARVAAALGAAALLTLAAPLAASAHVRVNPAQVDPGSYATLTFKVPTESATAGTVGLTVDLPTDTPFTSVTYQPLPGWTTVVTTSTLPEPVELDGATVTEAPTEVTWTADPGTQVGPGEFQQFVISAGAVPETGSITLPAHQTYSDGSVVDWADETPASGEEPEFPAPVLYVEDAPPADEHGGHDMSGGADGAAVAAGDDSSSGDAGSASDSVAVGLGIGGLALGAVALVVSVVALTRRPRAAGATRPGTDATGERR
;
A
#
# COMPACT_ATOMS: atom_id res chain seq x y z
N MET A 1 -9.55 54.02 -45.54
CA MET A 1 -9.64 53.58 -44.12
C MET A 1 -9.87 52.07 -44.12
N THR A 2 -8.83 51.28 -43.94
CA THR A 2 -8.87 49.82 -43.96
C THR A 2 -8.44 49.33 -42.58
N THR A 3 -9.37 48.78 -41.85
CA THR A 3 -9.16 48.24 -40.48
C THR A 3 -8.63 46.79 -40.60
N THR A 4 -7.40 46.58 -40.19
CA THR A 4 -6.78 45.26 -40.00
C THR A 4 -7.29 44.64 -38.74
N ARG A 5 -8.08 43.55 -38.83
CA ARG A 5 -8.44 42.69 -37.69
C ARG A 5 -7.30 41.70 -37.44
N SER A 6 -6.62 41.92 -36.33
CA SER A 6 -5.63 40.99 -35.80
C SER A 6 -6.34 39.72 -35.20
N SER A 7 -6.10 38.54 -35.80
CA SER A 7 -6.64 37.27 -35.31
C SER A 7 -5.59 36.55 -34.46
N SER A 8 -5.58 36.84 -33.15
CA SER A 8 -4.64 36.23 -32.17
C SER A 8 -5.24 35.09 -31.33
N ARG A 9 -6.25 34.38 -31.86
CA ARG A 9 -6.99 33.35 -31.08
C ARG A 9 -6.49 31.90 -31.07
N PRO A 10 -5.61 31.40 -31.99
CA PRO A 10 -5.23 29.98 -31.94
C PRO A 10 -4.14 29.62 -30.92
N ALA A 11 -3.29 30.57 -30.50
CA ALA A 11 -2.19 30.32 -29.60
C ALA A 11 -2.63 30.08 -28.13
N ALA A 12 -3.74 30.69 -27.69
CA ALA A 12 -4.27 30.55 -26.34
C ALA A 12 -4.91 29.15 -26.14
N ALA A 13 -5.67 28.67 -27.15
CA ALA A 13 -6.31 27.36 -27.08
C ALA A 13 -5.28 26.21 -27.05
N ALA A 14 -4.16 26.35 -27.76
CA ALA A 14 -3.08 25.35 -27.75
C ALA A 14 -2.36 25.29 -26.39
N ARG A 15 -2.22 26.40 -25.69
CA ARG A 15 -1.59 26.45 -24.36
C ARG A 15 -2.49 25.83 -23.28
N VAL A 16 -3.81 26.03 -23.36
CA VAL A 16 -4.78 25.43 -22.44
C VAL A 16 -4.85 23.91 -22.64
N ALA A 17 -4.85 23.43 -23.88
CA ALA A 17 -4.83 22.00 -24.18
C ALA A 17 -3.53 21.30 -23.72
N ALA A 18 -2.38 21.97 -23.83
CA ALA A 18 -1.11 21.46 -23.32
C ALA A 18 -1.06 21.44 -21.78
N ALA A 19 -1.64 22.42 -21.09
CA ALA A 19 -1.70 22.45 -19.63
C ALA A 19 -2.63 21.37 -19.07
N LEU A 20 -3.78 21.12 -19.70
CA LEU A 20 -4.71 20.06 -19.32
C LEU A 20 -4.11 18.66 -19.58
N GLY A 21 -3.35 18.49 -20.65
CA GLY A 21 -2.64 17.24 -20.96
C GLY A 21 -1.53 16.95 -19.95
N ALA A 22 -0.78 17.96 -19.52
CA ALA A 22 0.26 17.83 -18.50
C ALA A 22 -0.32 17.53 -17.11
N ALA A 23 -1.45 18.13 -16.75
CA ALA A 23 -2.15 17.84 -15.49
C ALA A 23 -2.71 16.42 -15.44
N ALA A 24 -3.25 15.90 -16.56
CA ALA A 24 -3.73 14.53 -16.67
C ALA A 24 -2.60 13.48 -16.59
N LEU A 25 -1.40 13.81 -17.10
CA LEU A 25 -0.23 12.94 -17.01
C LEU A 25 0.37 12.92 -15.61
N LEU A 26 0.28 14.01 -14.86
CA LEU A 26 0.73 14.09 -13.45
C LEU A 26 -0.16 13.29 -12.50
N THR A 27 -1.45 13.15 -12.76
CA THR A 27 -2.36 12.34 -11.95
C THR A 27 -2.19 10.83 -12.16
N LEU A 28 -1.65 10.39 -13.32
CA LEU A 28 -1.32 8.99 -13.57
C LEU A 28 0.03 8.57 -12.96
N ALA A 29 0.84 9.54 -12.52
CA ALA A 29 2.15 9.30 -11.89
C ALA A 29 2.09 9.30 -10.36
N ALA A 30 0.90 9.32 -9.74
CA ALA A 30 0.79 9.03 -8.32
C ALA A 30 1.31 7.60 -8.11
N PRO A 31 2.37 7.38 -7.31
CA PRO A 31 2.74 6.04 -6.96
C PRO A 31 1.51 5.41 -6.31
N LEU A 32 1.05 4.28 -6.88
CA LEU A 32 0.24 3.36 -6.11
C LEU A 32 1.18 2.92 -4.99
N ALA A 33 1.05 3.53 -3.82
CA ALA A 33 1.67 3.00 -2.61
C ALA A 33 1.03 1.62 -2.43
N ALA A 34 1.60 0.62 -3.12
CA ALA A 34 1.34 -0.76 -2.78
C ALA A 34 1.74 -0.85 -1.32
N SER A 35 0.82 -1.29 -0.46
CA SER A 35 1.09 -1.52 0.96
C SER A 35 2.23 -2.53 1.08
N ALA A 36 3.43 -2.00 1.14
CA ALA A 36 4.68 -2.75 1.16
C ALA A 36 5.20 -2.91 2.60
N HIS A 37 4.47 -2.39 3.59
CA HIS A 37 4.85 -2.42 5.00
C HIS A 37 4.84 -3.84 5.58
N VAL A 38 5.76 -4.12 6.48
CA VAL A 38 5.71 -5.31 7.32
C VAL A 38 4.50 -5.18 8.26
N ARG A 39 3.66 -6.22 8.29
CA ARG A 39 2.44 -6.24 9.11
C ARG A 39 2.34 -7.54 9.88
N VAL A 40 1.78 -7.47 11.08
CA VAL A 40 1.44 -8.64 11.90
C VAL A 40 -0.04 -8.99 11.76
N ASN A 41 -0.36 -10.27 11.68
CA ASN A 41 -1.73 -10.78 11.61
C ASN A 41 -1.89 -11.98 12.58
N PRO A 42 -2.99 -12.05 13.37
CA PRO A 42 -4.07 -11.07 13.45
C PRO A 42 -3.58 -9.73 14.01
N ALA A 43 -4.28 -8.64 13.67
CA ALA A 43 -3.98 -7.32 14.21
C ALA A 43 -4.37 -7.18 15.69
N GLN A 44 -5.30 -8.00 16.17
CA GLN A 44 -5.78 -7.99 17.55
C GLN A 44 -5.83 -9.41 18.13
N VAL A 45 -5.51 -9.52 19.42
CA VAL A 45 -5.51 -10.77 20.19
C VAL A 45 -6.04 -10.51 21.60
N ASP A 46 -6.54 -11.56 22.26
CA ASP A 46 -7.04 -11.48 23.64
C ASP A 46 -5.87 -11.56 24.64
N PRO A 47 -5.90 -10.78 25.75
CA PRO A 47 -4.93 -10.88 26.82
C PRO A 47 -4.95 -12.28 27.45
N GLY A 48 -3.82 -12.75 27.95
CA GLY A 48 -3.64 -14.08 28.54
C GLY A 48 -3.65 -15.24 27.54
N SER A 49 -4.00 -15.00 26.27
CA SER A 49 -4.05 -16.03 25.23
C SER A 49 -2.67 -16.43 24.71
N TYR A 50 -2.62 -17.53 23.94
CA TYR A 50 -1.49 -17.88 23.08
C TYR A 50 -1.92 -17.63 21.63
N ALA A 51 -1.24 -16.71 20.95
CA ALA A 51 -1.60 -16.27 19.61
C ALA A 51 -0.60 -16.78 18.58
N THR A 52 -1.11 -17.20 17.42
CA THR A 52 -0.27 -17.40 16.24
C THR A 52 -0.14 -16.08 15.50
N LEU A 53 1.04 -15.49 15.51
CA LEU A 53 1.36 -14.22 14.86
C LEU A 53 2.09 -14.48 13.56
N THR A 54 1.57 -13.91 12.47
CA THR A 54 2.13 -14.01 11.13
C THR A 54 2.64 -12.65 10.67
N PHE A 55 3.94 -12.52 10.50
CA PHE A 55 4.55 -11.33 9.91
C PHE A 55 4.58 -11.50 8.40
N LYS A 56 3.81 -10.67 7.69
CA LYS A 56 3.86 -10.59 6.23
C LYS A 56 4.92 -9.57 5.83
N VAL A 57 5.98 -10.03 5.17
CA VAL A 57 7.14 -9.23 4.79
C VAL A 57 7.27 -9.21 3.27
N PRO A 58 6.89 -8.13 2.61
CA PRO A 58 7.10 -7.95 1.18
C PRO A 58 8.54 -7.52 0.88
N THR A 59 9.01 -7.79 -0.33
CA THR A 59 10.29 -7.24 -0.83
C THR A 59 10.01 -6.00 -1.66
N GLU A 60 10.43 -4.83 -1.18
CA GLU A 60 10.25 -3.54 -1.86
C GLU A 60 11.37 -3.22 -2.84
N SER A 61 12.56 -3.78 -2.62
CA SER A 61 13.68 -3.57 -3.52
C SER A 61 13.40 -4.15 -4.90
N ALA A 62 13.69 -3.37 -5.94
CA ALA A 62 13.56 -3.82 -7.33
C ALA A 62 14.66 -4.80 -7.76
N THR A 63 15.76 -4.92 -7.00
CA THR A 63 16.97 -5.63 -7.41
C THR A 63 17.52 -6.59 -6.34
N ALA A 64 17.28 -6.32 -5.05
CA ALA A 64 17.75 -7.14 -3.95
C ALA A 64 16.59 -7.95 -3.35
N GLY A 65 16.83 -9.21 -3.01
CA GLY A 65 15.86 -10.05 -2.31
C GLY A 65 16.03 -9.95 -0.80
N THR A 66 14.96 -10.19 -0.04
CA THR A 66 15.03 -10.30 1.42
C THR A 66 15.70 -11.60 1.81
N VAL A 67 16.74 -11.53 2.64
CA VAL A 67 17.52 -12.68 3.13
C VAL A 67 17.51 -12.81 4.64
N GLY A 68 16.94 -11.86 5.36
CA GLY A 68 16.82 -11.89 6.81
C GLY A 68 15.64 -11.09 7.31
N LEU A 69 15.08 -11.52 8.42
CA LEU A 69 14.12 -10.78 9.24
C LEU A 69 14.47 -10.98 10.70
N THR A 70 14.55 -9.89 11.44
CA THR A 70 14.62 -9.91 12.89
C THR A 70 13.41 -9.16 13.44
N VAL A 71 12.72 -9.73 14.42
CA VAL A 71 11.59 -9.09 15.10
C VAL A 71 11.94 -8.97 16.58
N ASP A 72 11.92 -7.72 17.08
CA ASP A 72 12.11 -7.42 18.48
C ASP A 72 10.81 -7.68 19.24
N LEU A 73 10.95 -8.32 20.41
CA LEU A 73 9.86 -8.63 21.32
C LEU A 73 9.91 -7.70 22.54
N PRO A 74 8.74 -7.37 23.12
CA PRO A 74 8.69 -6.44 24.26
C PRO A 74 9.41 -7.01 25.48
N THR A 75 10.16 -6.16 26.18
CA THR A 75 10.89 -6.50 27.40
C THR A 75 10.24 -5.97 28.67
N ASP A 76 9.37 -4.99 28.55
CA ASP A 76 8.58 -4.40 29.63
C ASP A 76 7.26 -5.14 29.90
N THR A 77 6.69 -5.71 28.84
CA THR A 77 5.49 -6.55 28.87
C THR A 77 5.77 -7.84 28.08
N PRO A 78 6.68 -8.71 28.57
CA PRO A 78 7.23 -9.80 27.78
C PRO A 78 6.23 -10.94 27.54
N PHE A 79 6.32 -11.56 26.37
CA PHE A 79 5.78 -12.91 26.17
C PHE A 79 6.60 -13.91 26.97
N THR A 80 5.94 -14.79 27.72
CA THR A 80 6.63 -15.80 28.55
C THR A 80 7.11 -17.00 27.72
N SER A 81 6.55 -17.21 26.54
CA SER A 81 6.89 -18.32 25.64
C SER A 81 6.72 -17.90 24.20
N VAL A 82 7.74 -18.17 23.39
CA VAL A 82 7.71 -17.97 21.94
C VAL A 82 8.25 -19.20 21.26
N THR A 83 7.52 -19.71 20.28
CA THR A 83 7.94 -20.77 19.38
C THR A 83 7.71 -20.33 17.94
N TYR A 84 8.40 -20.95 16.99
CA TYR A 84 8.27 -20.60 15.57
C TYR A 84 7.79 -21.77 14.73
N GLN A 85 7.13 -21.47 13.62
CA GLN A 85 6.84 -22.47 12.59
C GLN A 85 8.08 -22.65 11.70
N PRO A 86 8.58 -23.88 11.55
CA PRO A 86 9.68 -24.14 10.64
C PRO A 86 9.38 -23.68 9.21
N LEU A 87 10.31 -22.96 8.61
CA LEU A 87 10.20 -22.43 7.24
C LEU A 87 11.29 -23.06 6.38
N PRO A 88 10.95 -23.83 5.32
CA PRO A 88 11.96 -24.44 4.44
C PRO A 88 12.88 -23.39 3.80
N GLY A 89 14.19 -23.61 3.86
CA GLY A 89 15.20 -22.70 3.35
C GLY A 89 15.53 -21.53 4.28
N TRP A 90 15.05 -21.57 5.52
CA TRP A 90 15.32 -20.54 6.53
C TRP A 90 15.72 -21.17 7.86
N THR A 91 16.74 -20.61 8.47
CA THR A 91 17.16 -20.92 9.83
C THR A 91 16.52 -19.91 10.77
N THR A 92 15.83 -20.40 11.83
CA THR A 92 15.14 -19.55 12.80
C THR A 92 15.74 -19.70 14.18
N VAL A 93 15.96 -18.60 14.85
CA VAL A 93 16.47 -18.53 16.23
C VAL A 93 15.54 -17.66 17.08
N VAL A 94 15.15 -18.16 18.25
CA VAL A 94 14.50 -17.35 19.30
C VAL A 94 15.56 -17.07 20.36
N THR A 95 15.86 -15.81 20.57
CA THR A 95 16.82 -15.34 21.57
C THR A 95 16.07 -15.04 22.86
N THR A 96 16.49 -15.72 23.96
CA THR A 96 16.03 -15.42 25.32
C THR A 96 17.12 -14.65 26.04
N SER A 97 16.77 -13.55 26.68
CA SER A 97 17.70 -12.68 27.39
C SER A 97 17.18 -12.32 28.79
N THR A 98 18.11 -11.93 29.65
CA THR A 98 17.75 -11.31 30.92
C THR A 98 17.08 -9.97 30.65
N LEU A 99 15.90 -9.76 31.25
CA LEU A 99 15.16 -8.51 31.13
C LEU A 99 15.89 -7.36 31.81
N PRO A 100 15.79 -6.13 31.27
CA PRO A 100 16.39 -4.93 31.87
C PRO A 100 15.92 -4.70 33.31
N GLU A 101 14.63 -4.99 33.55
CA GLU A 101 13.98 -4.98 34.88
C GLU A 101 13.16 -6.24 35.07
N PRO A 102 13.09 -6.83 36.28
CA PRO A 102 12.19 -7.93 36.56
C PRO A 102 10.72 -7.52 36.38
N VAL A 103 9.92 -8.36 35.75
CA VAL A 103 8.49 -8.11 35.48
C VAL A 103 7.63 -9.08 36.32
N GLU A 104 6.62 -8.57 37.02
CA GLU A 104 5.66 -9.39 37.74
C GLU A 104 4.52 -9.81 36.77
N LEU A 105 4.39 -11.11 36.51
CA LEU A 105 3.34 -11.69 35.68
C LEU A 105 2.64 -12.81 36.48
N ASP A 106 1.33 -12.71 36.64
CA ASP A 106 0.51 -13.70 37.35
C ASP A 106 1.04 -14.11 38.74
N GLY A 107 1.68 -13.16 39.45
CA GLY A 107 2.26 -13.39 40.76
C GLY A 107 3.62 -14.10 40.76
N ALA A 108 4.24 -14.24 39.59
CA ALA A 108 5.60 -14.73 39.44
C ALA A 108 6.53 -13.62 38.92
N THR A 109 7.74 -13.54 39.49
CA THR A 109 8.77 -12.61 39.00
C THR A 109 9.50 -13.22 37.81
N VAL A 110 9.38 -12.61 36.63
CA VAL A 110 10.06 -13.00 35.41
C VAL A 110 11.31 -12.15 35.24
N THR A 111 12.47 -12.78 35.11
CA THR A 111 13.78 -12.13 34.93
C THR A 111 14.40 -12.41 33.57
N GLU A 112 13.89 -13.40 32.86
CA GLU A 112 14.34 -13.78 31.52
C GLU A 112 13.12 -14.07 30.64
N ALA A 113 13.15 -13.60 29.40
CA ALA A 113 12.09 -13.84 28.42
C ALA A 113 12.66 -13.88 26.99
N PRO A 114 11.91 -14.41 26.02
CA PRO A 114 12.21 -14.20 24.60
C PRO A 114 12.21 -12.70 24.27
N THR A 115 13.32 -12.21 23.71
CA THR A 115 13.51 -10.79 23.37
C THR A 115 13.61 -10.54 21.87
N GLU A 116 13.83 -11.59 21.07
CA GLU A 116 14.04 -11.47 19.64
C GLU A 116 13.72 -12.79 18.93
N VAL A 117 13.23 -12.69 17.69
CA VAL A 117 13.13 -13.82 16.78
C VAL A 117 13.81 -13.44 15.47
N THR A 118 14.80 -14.22 15.06
CA THR A 118 15.56 -13.99 13.82
C THR A 118 15.37 -15.14 12.85
N TRP A 119 15.03 -14.81 11.59
CA TRP A 119 15.03 -15.73 10.45
C TRP A 119 16.14 -15.33 9.50
N THR A 120 16.98 -16.29 9.14
CA THR A 120 18.07 -16.10 8.18
C THR A 120 17.89 -17.08 7.03
N ALA A 121 17.91 -16.58 5.81
CA ALA A 121 17.81 -17.41 4.61
C ALA A 121 19.04 -18.29 4.45
N ASP A 122 18.84 -19.58 4.12
CA ASP A 122 19.90 -20.48 3.75
C ASP A 122 20.55 -20.03 2.42
N PRO A 123 21.80 -20.42 2.14
CA PRO A 123 22.48 -20.04 0.90
C PRO A 123 21.66 -20.36 -0.35
N GLY A 124 21.38 -19.34 -1.15
CA GLY A 124 20.57 -19.45 -2.38
C GLY A 124 19.08 -19.26 -2.18
N THR A 125 18.61 -19.04 -0.95
CA THR A 125 17.22 -18.68 -0.63
C THR A 125 17.10 -17.17 -0.47
N GLN A 126 16.02 -16.60 -0.97
CA GLN A 126 15.62 -15.21 -0.73
C GLN A 126 14.14 -15.02 -1.08
N VAL A 127 13.53 -13.98 -0.57
CA VAL A 127 12.24 -13.46 -1.08
C VAL A 127 12.58 -12.48 -2.18
N GLY A 128 12.24 -12.80 -3.42
CA GLY A 128 12.61 -12.01 -4.60
C GLY A 128 11.82 -10.70 -4.74
N PRO A 129 12.25 -9.79 -5.63
CA PRO A 129 11.52 -8.58 -5.95
C PRO A 129 10.06 -8.87 -6.38
N GLY A 130 9.11 -8.17 -5.75
CA GLY A 130 7.68 -8.35 -6.01
C GLY A 130 7.06 -9.56 -5.31
N GLU A 131 7.81 -10.31 -4.53
CA GLU A 131 7.35 -11.42 -3.70
C GLU A 131 7.13 -10.95 -2.25
N PHE A 132 6.46 -11.77 -1.45
CA PHE A 132 6.38 -11.63 -0.01
C PHE A 132 6.56 -12.99 0.66
N GLN A 133 7.00 -12.97 1.93
CA GLN A 133 7.08 -14.17 2.77
C GLN A 133 6.28 -13.95 4.04
N GLN A 134 5.73 -15.03 4.58
CA GLN A 134 5.11 -15.07 5.90
C GLN A 134 6.03 -15.78 6.88
N PHE A 135 6.34 -15.08 7.98
CA PHE A 135 7.13 -15.59 9.09
C PHE A 135 6.22 -15.76 10.29
N VAL A 136 6.14 -16.98 10.84
CA VAL A 136 5.10 -17.34 11.80
C VAL A 136 5.70 -17.75 13.13
N ILE A 137 5.18 -17.14 14.20
CA ILE A 137 5.46 -17.53 15.59
C ILE A 137 4.16 -17.85 16.32
N SER A 138 4.28 -18.65 17.40
CA SER A 138 3.26 -18.72 18.45
C SER A 138 3.84 -18.05 19.69
N ALA A 139 3.20 -17.00 20.14
CA ALA A 139 3.64 -16.18 21.27
C ALA A 139 2.56 -16.14 22.37
N GLY A 140 2.97 -16.14 23.63
CA GLY A 140 2.08 -16.07 24.79
C GLY A 140 2.83 -16.31 26.10
N ALA A 141 2.18 -16.16 27.27
CA ALA A 141 0.86 -15.54 27.35
C ALA A 141 0.94 -14.09 26.86
N VAL A 142 -0.10 -13.64 26.13
CA VAL A 142 -0.23 -12.23 25.69
C VAL A 142 -0.41 -11.36 26.93
N PRO A 143 0.43 -10.33 27.16
CA PRO A 143 0.34 -9.47 28.33
C PRO A 143 -0.94 -8.62 28.32
N GLU A 144 -1.43 -8.24 29.50
CA GLU A 144 -2.51 -7.26 29.67
C GLU A 144 -1.96 -5.85 29.43
N THR A 145 -2.13 -5.34 28.19
CA THR A 145 -1.68 -4.02 27.76
C THR A 145 -2.58 -3.50 26.64
N GLY A 146 -2.54 -2.19 26.34
CA GLY A 146 -3.30 -1.61 25.23
C GLY A 146 -2.88 -2.19 23.89
N SER A 147 -1.59 -2.10 23.58
CA SER A 147 -0.99 -2.61 22.34
C SER A 147 0.50 -2.92 22.52
N ILE A 148 1.04 -3.71 21.61
CA ILE A 148 2.44 -4.15 21.60
C ILE A 148 3.04 -3.77 20.26
N THR A 149 4.07 -2.93 20.27
CA THR A 149 4.87 -2.63 19.09
C THR A 149 5.92 -3.73 18.91
N LEU A 150 6.06 -4.20 17.67
CA LEU A 150 6.96 -5.30 17.28
C LEU A 150 7.91 -4.83 16.18
N PRO A 151 8.95 -4.05 16.51
CA PRO A 151 9.91 -3.57 15.52
C PRO A 151 10.48 -4.72 14.71
N ALA A 152 10.64 -4.51 13.39
CA ALA A 152 11.14 -5.54 12.50
C ALA A 152 12.27 -4.99 11.61
N HIS A 153 13.36 -5.74 11.50
CA HIS A 153 14.57 -5.38 10.77
C HIS A 153 14.71 -6.32 9.57
N GLN A 154 14.47 -5.79 8.38
CA GLN A 154 14.51 -6.56 7.14
C GLN A 154 15.86 -6.40 6.46
N THR A 155 16.60 -7.51 6.30
CA THR A 155 17.91 -7.54 5.66
C THR A 155 17.78 -7.98 4.21
N TYR A 156 18.41 -7.24 3.30
CA TYR A 156 18.45 -7.55 1.88
C TYR A 156 19.77 -8.19 1.45
N SER A 157 19.75 -8.85 0.29
CA SER A 157 20.90 -9.60 -0.27
C SER A 157 22.09 -8.71 -0.65
N ASP A 158 21.90 -7.41 -0.78
CA ASP A 158 22.97 -6.41 -0.99
C ASP A 158 23.57 -5.89 0.30
N GLY A 159 23.09 -6.37 1.46
CA GLY A 159 23.54 -5.97 2.79
C GLY A 159 22.84 -4.75 3.35
N SER A 160 21.89 -4.14 2.63
CA SER A 160 21.05 -3.08 3.19
C SER A 160 20.06 -3.63 4.20
N VAL A 161 19.66 -2.80 5.17
CA VAL A 161 18.65 -3.12 6.17
C VAL A 161 17.59 -2.03 6.13
N VAL A 162 16.33 -2.42 6.22
CA VAL A 162 15.20 -1.51 6.43
C VAL A 162 14.63 -1.81 7.82
N ASP A 163 14.55 -0.75 8.62
CA ASP A 163 14.05 -0.82 9.99
C ASP A 163 12.59 -0.37 10.02
N TRP A 164 11.68 -1.32 10.14
CA TRP A 164 10.25 -1.11 10.36
C TRP A 164 10.03 -0.88 11.86
N ALA A 165 10.36 0.33 12.33
CA ALA A 165 10.43 0.65 13.75
C ALA A 165 9.84 2.03 14.10
N ASP A 166 9.30 2.76 13.12
CA ASP A 166 8.71 4.06 13.36
C ASP A 166 7.38 3.92 14.10
N GLU A 167 7.21 4.70 15.17
CA GLU A 167 5.94 4.80 15.87
C GLU A 167 4.93 5.62 15.06
N THR A 168 3.70 5.13 14.92
CA THR A 168 2.63 5.90 14.31
C THR A 168 2.23 7.04 15.25
N PRO A 169 2.38 8.31 14.82
CA PRO A 169 2.07 9.45 15.68
C PRO A 169 0.57 9.53 15.95
N ALA A 170 0.19 10.20 17.05
CA ALA A 170 -1.20 10.41 17.45
C ALA A 170 -2.05 11.17 16.40
N SER A 171 -1.42 11.82 15.42
CA SER A 171 -2.10 12.42 14.27
C SER A 171 -2.73 11.40 13.32
N GLY A 172 -2.32 10.14 13.39
CA GLY A 172 -2.73 9.07 12.46
C GLY A 172 -2.00 9.11 11.11
N GLU A 173 -1.01 10.00 10.94
CA GLU A 173 -0.17 10.00 9.73
C GLU A 173 0.73 8.76 9.74
N GLU A 174 0.63 7.93 8.70
CA GLU A 174 1.44 6.71 8.60
C GLU A 174 2.91 7.08 8.29
N PRO A 175 3.89 6.67 9.11
CA PRO A 175 5.30 6.92 8.85
C PRO A 175 5.80 6.12 7.65
N GLU A 176 7.04 6.39 7.21
CA GLU A 176 7.63 5.71 6.06
C GLU A 176 7.90 4.22 6.35
N PHE A 177 8.36 3.91 7.58
CA PHE A 177 8.69 2.54 8.01
C PHE A 177 7.99 2.18 9.34
N PRO A 178 6.64 2.07 9.35
CA PRO A 178 5.89 1.86 10.58
C PRO A 178 6.22 0.51 11.20
N ALA A 179 6.40 0.50 12.51
CA ALA A 179 6.51 -0.73 13.26
C ALA A 179 5.19 -1.51 13.21
N PRO A 180 5.20 -2.85 13.03
CA PRO A 180 4.02 -3.67 13.23
C PRO A 180 3.47 -3.52 14.65
N VAL A 181 2.16 -3.34 14.78
CA VAL A 181 1.47 -3.20 16.07
C VAL A 181 0.47 -4.33 16.26
N LEU A 182 0.54 -5.00 17.41
CA LEU A 182 -0.41 -5.99 17.87
C LEU A 182 -1.30 -5.35 18.93
N TYR A 183 -2.58 -5.19 18.64
CA TYR A 183 -3.56 -4.65 19.58
C TYR A 183 -4.03 -5.73 20.54
N VAL A 184 -4.19 -5.38 21.83
CA VAL A 184 -4.67 -6.29 22.87
C VAL A 184 -5.96 -5.73 23.45
N GLU A 185 -5.90 -4.67 24.28
CA GLU A 185 -7.06 -4.01 24.84
C GLU A 185 -7.49 -2.77 24.03
N ASP A 186 -6.56 -2.16 23.29
CA ASP A 186 -6.87 -1.09 22.37
C ASP A 186 -7.53 -1.62 21.09
N ALA A 187 -8.46 -0.86 20.53
CA ALA A 187 -9.01 -1.19 19.22
C ALA A 187 -8.01 -0.83 18.11
N PRO A 188 -7.80 -1.71 17.13
CA PRO A 188 -7.01 -1.35 15.96
C PRO A 188 -7.65 -0.16 15.22
N PRO A 189 -6.86 0.69 14.53
CA PRO A 189 -7.38 1.74 13.68
C PRO A 189 -8.40 1.18 12.69
N ALA A 190 -9.49 1.93 12.43
CA ALA A 190 -10.43 1.53 11.41
C ALA A 190 -9.73 1.61 10.04
N ASP A 191 -9.54 0.47 9.38
CA ASP A 191 -8.99 0.43 8.04
C ASP A 191 -9.90 1.21 7.08
N GLU A 192 -9.40 2.27 6.45
CA GLU A 192 -10.12 3.00 5.40
C GLU A 192 -10.33 2.16 4.13
N HIS A 193 -9.80 0.96 4.09
CA HIS A 193 -9.94 0.01 2.99
C HIS A 193 -10.68 -1.24 3.48
N GLY A 194 -12.00 -1.24 3.28
CA GLY A 194 -12.94 -2.27 3.66
C GLY A 194 -12.42 -3.71 3.67
N GLY A 195 -12.00 -4.17 4.83
CA GLY A 195 -11.84 -5.59 5.10
C GLY A 195 -13.21 -6.23 5.21
N HIS A 196 -13.48 -7.23 4.39
CA HIS A 196 -14.65 -8.08 4.54
C HIS A 196 -14.54 -8.84 5.87
N ASP A 197 -15.29 -8.39 6.86
CA ASP A 197 -15.54 -9.15 8.08
C ASP A 197 -16.22 -10.48 7.70
N MET A 198 -15.42 -11.55 7.63
CA MET A 198 -15.90 -12.92 7.66
C MET A 198 -16.07 -13.33 9.13
N SER A 199 -16.91 -12.60 9.87
CA SER A 199 -17.43 -13.09 11.15
C SER A 199 -18.44 -14.16 10.85
N GLY A 200 -17.97 -15.39 10.65
CA GLY A 200 -18.80 -16.58 10.54
C GLY A 200 -19.30 -17.00 11.92
N GLY A 201 -20.38 -16.38 12.38
CA GLY A 201 -21.17 -16.92 13.51
C GLY A 201 -21.73 -18.29 13.14
N ALA A 202 -21.18 -19.32 13.78
CA ALA A 202 -21.78 -20.63 13.79
C ALA A 202 -22.90 -20.63 14.84
N ASP A 203 -24.16 -20.52 14.40
CA ASP A 203 -25.29 -20.99 15.15
C ASP A 203 -26.14 -21.91 14.30
N GLY A 204 -26.31 -23.11 14.83
CA GLY A 204 -26.93 -24.24 14.17
C GLY A 204 -28.44 -24.22 14.21
N ALA A 205 -28.95 -24.89 13.20
CA ALA A 205 -30.19 -25.67 13.16
C ALA A 205 -31.56 -24.95 13.33
N ALA A 206 -32.35 -24.95 12.25
CA ALA A 206 -33.57 -25.74 12.18
C ALA A 206 -34.32 -25.45 10.89
N VAL A 207 -34.69 -26.52 10.20
CA VAL A 207 -35.53 -26.59 9.03
C VAL A 207 -36.97 -26.11 9.32
N ALA A 208 -37.53 -25.26 8.46
CA ALA A 208 -38.98 -25.31 8.10
C ALA A 208 -39.17 -24.57 6.77
N ALA A 209 -39.79 -25.28 5.83
CA ALA A 209 -40.24 -24.79 4.56
C ALA A 209 -41.40 -23.79 4.72
N GLY A 210 -41.45 -22.79 3.84
CA GLY A 210 -42.59 -21.87 3.74
C GLY A 210 -42.33 -20.86 2.65
N ASP A 211 -42.98 -21.07 1.53
CA ASP A 211 -43.19 -20.22 0.37
C ASP A 211 -43.74 -18.83 0.77
N ASP A 212 -43.27 -17.77 0.25
CA ASP A 212 -44.01 -16.81 -0.59
C ASP A 212 -43.30 -15.46 -0.75
N SER A 213 -43.47 -14.89 -1.90
CA SER A 213 -43.03 -13.66 -2.50
C SER A 213 -43.19 -12.40 -1.65
N SER A 214 -42.20 -11.49 -1.65
CA SER A 214 -42.41 -10.11 -2.13
C SER A 214 -41.15 -9.26 -2.03
N SER A 215 -40.90 -8.59 -3.13
CA SER A 215 -39.96 -7.47 -3.38
C SER A 215 -39.86 -6.43 -2.25
N GLY A 216 -38.60 -6.05 -1.91
CA GLY A 216 -38.28 -4.90 -1.06
C GLY A 216 -36.86 -4.44 -1.36
N ASP A 217 -36.78 -3.56 -2.36
CA ASP A 217 -35.61 -2.76 -2.77
C ASP A 217 -35.10 -1.93 -1.59
N ALA A 218 -33.85 -2.18 -1.22
CA ALA A 218 -33.03 -1.22 -0.46
C ALA A 218 -31.56 -1.35 -0.93
N GLY A 219 -31.33 -1.04 -2.21
CA GLY A 219 -30.02 -0.85 -2.78
C GLY A 219 -29.36 0.39 -2.20
N SER A 220 -28.21 0.21 -1.59
CA SER A 220 -27.38 1.25 -1.02
C SER A 220 -27.08 2.35 -2.03
N ALA A 221 -27.46 3.58 -1.71
CA ALA A 221 -27.27 4.77 -2.55
C ALA A 221 -25.78 5.08 -2.85
N SER A 222 -24.85 4.40 -2.20
CA SER A 222 -23.39 4.59 -2.36
C SER A 222 -22.82 3.98 -3.64
N ASP A 223 -23.35 2.81 -4.06
CA ASP A 223 -22.83 2.11 -5.25
C ASP A 223 -23.26 2.80 -6.56
N SER A 224 -24.44 3.40 -6.58
CA SER A 224 -24.93 4.12 -7.75
C SER A 224 -24.18 5.41 -8.03
N VAL A 225 -23.61 6.08 -7.00
CA VAL A 225 -22.81 7.31 -7.17
C VAL A 225 -21.43 6.96 -7.74
N ALA A 226 -20.79 5.89 -7.27
CA ALA A 226 -19.48 5.45 -7.77
C ALA A 226 -19.53 5.00 -9.23
N VAL A 227 -20.56 4.23 -9.61
CA VAL A 227 -20.80 3.80 -11.00
C VAL A 227 -21.13 4.99 -11.89
N GLY A 228 -21.93 5.95 -11.41
CA GLY A 228 -22.29 7.17 -12.14
C GLY A 228 -21.09 8.06 -12.44
N LEU A 229 -20.17 8.23 -11.48
CA LEU A 229 -18.93 8.99 -11.67
C LEU A 229 -17.96 8.29 -12.65
N GLY A 230 -17.86 6.97 -12.61
CA GLY A 230 -17.04 6.19 -13.53
C GLY A 230 -17.51 6.29 -14.98
N ILE A 231 -18.82 6.13 -15.23
CA ILE A 231 -19.41 6.24 -16.57
C ILE A 231 -19.34 7.67 -17.10
N GLY A 232 -19.56 8.68 -16.23
CA GLY A 232 -19.44 10.09 -16.58
C GLY A 232 -18.02 10.48 -16.98
N GLY A 233 -17.00 9.99 -16.28
CA GLY A 233 -15.58 10.20 -16.60
C GLY A 233 -15.18 9.59 -17.95
N LEU A 234 -15.63 8.38 -18.25
CA LEU A 234 -15.39 7.69 -19.52
C LEU A 234 -16.03 8.40 -20.71
N ALA A 235 -17.25 8.90 -20.55
CA ALA A 235 -17.96 9.66 -21.58
C ALA A 235 -17.27 10.99 -21.90
N LEU A 236 -16.82 11.75 -20.87
CA LEU A 236 -16.09 13.00 -21.05
C LEU A 236 -14.72 12.77 -21.70
N GLY A 237 -14.02 11.68 -21.34
CA GLY A 237 -12.75 11.27 -21.95
C GLY A 237 -12.89 10.96 -23.45
N ALA A 238 -13.93 10.23 -23.84
CA ALA A 238 -14.22 9.90 -25.23
C ALA A 238 -14.54 11.15 -26.06
N VAL A 239 -15.32 12.08 -25.53
CA VAL A 239 -15.63 13.37 -26.20
C VAL A 239 -14.36 14.20 -26.39
N ALA A 240 -13.49 14.29 -25.38
CA ALA A 240 -12.23 15.02 -25.47
C ALA A 240 -11.30 14.43 -26.55
N LEU A 241 -11.27 13.11 -26.68
CA LEU A 241 -10.47 12.39 -27.67
C LEU A 241 -10.99 12.66 -29.08
N VAL A 242 -12.31 12.61 -29.31
CA VAL A 242 -12.93 12.92 -30.60
C VAL A 242 -12.67 14.37 -31.01
N VAL A 243 -12.82 15.34 -30.11
CA VAL A 243 -12.53 16.75 -30.37
C VAL A 243 -11.06 16.96 -30.74
N SER A 244 -10.13 16.27 -30.08
CA SER A 244 -8.70 16.34 -30.38
C SER A 244 -8.37 15.79 -31.76
N VAL A 245 -8.96 14.67 -32.15
CA VAL A 245 -8.78 14.06 -33.47
C VAL A 245 -9.35 14.98 -34.59
N VAL A 246 -10.55 15.53 -34.36
CA VAL A 246 -11.18 16.46 -35.32
C VAL A 246 -10.35 17.75 -35.47
N ALA A 247 -9.79 18.28 -34.38
CA ALA A 247 -8.91 19.44 -34.44
C ALA A 247 -7.61 19.17 -35.20
N LEU A 248 -7.07 17.96 -35.07
CA LEU A 248 -5.86 17.54 -35.78
C LEU A 248 -6.09 17.34 -37.29
N THR A 249 -7.23 16.78 -37.68
CA THR A 249 -7.60 16.51 -39.07
C THR A 249 -8.05 17.75 -39.83
N ARG A 250 -8.55 18.78 -39.15
CA ARG A 250 -9.01 20.05 -39.74
C ARG A 250 -7.93 21.13 -39.80
N ARG A 251 -6.64 20.81 -39.74
CA ARG A 251 -5.57 21.78 -39.95
C ARG A 251 -5.62 22.24 -41.41
N PRO A 252 -5.88 23.55 -41.73
CA PRO A 252 -5.83 24.06 -43.07
C PRO A 252 -4.39 23.90 -43.62
N ARG A 253 -4.25 23.26 -44.78
CA ARG A 253 -2.99 23.25 -45.51
C ARG A 253 -2.63 24.70 -45.83
N ALA A 254 -1.51 25.19 -45.31
CA ALA A 254 -0.96 26.47 -45.70
C ALA A 254 -0.67 26.42 -47.19
N ALA A 255 -1.38 27.27 -47.95
CA ALA A 255 -1.13 27.46 -49.39
C ALA A 255 0.31 27.93 -49.60
N GLY A 256 0.99 27.29 -50.55
CA GLY A 256 2.40 27.51 -50.85
C GLY A 256 2.69 28.98 -51.17
N ALA A 257 3.68 29.55 -50.52
CA ALA A 257 4.24 30.83 -50.84
C ALA A 257 5.05 30.70 -52.14
N THR A 258 4.54 31.33 -53.21
CA THR A 258 5.23 31.52 -54.48
C THR A 258 6.45 32.44 -54.23
N ARG A 259 7.66 31.95 -54.50
CA ARG A 259 8.86 32.78 -54.53
C ARG A 259 8.84 33.70 -55.75
N PRO A 260 9.12 35.00 -55.60
CA PRO A 260 9.42 35.87 -56.75
C PRO A 260 10.83 35.53 -57.27
N GLY A 261 10.93 35.28 -58.55
CA GLY A 261 12.22 35.12 -59.29
C GLY A 261 13.01 36.40 -59.24
N THR A 262 14.28 36.33 -58.99
CA THR A 262 15.26 37.37 -59.23
C THR A 262 15.84 37.13 -60.62
N ASP A 263 15.46 38.00 -61.59
CA ASP A 263 16.13 38.17 -62.86
C ASP A 263 17.54 38.73 -62.63
N ALA A 264 18.50 38.01 -63.16
CA ALA A 264 19.85 38.48 -63.35
C ALA A 264 19.95 39.20 -64.73
N THR A 265 20.32 40.45 -64.69
CA THR A 265 20.84 41.09 -65.89
C THR A 265 22.19 41.72 -65.53
N GLY A 266 23.15 41.29 -66.25
CA GLY A 266 24.52 41.65 -66.26
C GLY A 266 24.83 43.10 -66.71
N GLU A 267 26.02 43.47 -66.57
CA GLU A 267 26.89 44.11 -67.57
C GLU A 267 28.15 44.65 -66.92
N ARG A 268 29.25 44.14 -67.37
CA ARG A 268 30.53 44.73 -67.87
C ARG A 268 31.01 46.06 -67.22
N ARG A 269 32.10 46.03 -66.59
CA ARG A 269 33.44 46.45 -67.11
C ARG A 269 34.51 46.17 -66.09
#